data_c7227ddfe4197c716565abcf8856a2e0
#
_entry.id   c7227ddfe4197c716565abcf8856a2e0
#
_cell.length_a   1.000
_cell.length_b   1.000
_cell.length_c   1.000
_cell.angle_alpha   90.00
_cell.angle_beta   90.00
_cell.angle_gamma   90.00
#
_symmetry.space_group_name_H-M   'P 1'
#
loop_
_entity.id
_entity.type
_entity.pdbx_description
1 polymer ?
#
loop_
_entity_poly.entity_id
_entity_poly.type
_entity_poly.pdbx_seq_one_letter_code
_entity_poly.pdbx_strand_id
1 'polypeptide(L)'
;CKTEGKGWTKVCDTKTGVVTHKNLQPNKTYTYTVRAISSDAKKYLSGYDPVGMSAKYVATPKISKTEVTYDGVKLTWNKVAGAEKYRVYYKDGEGWNKLADTTGNSYLDMGLVSRELSIKDNSVNGQYIYTVRCISSNGKVFQSGYDTKGSKANLGNECPEIVRVDSMHGGITVSWTDVCEDNSKYRIYVKEKGSWKKLADTTNNYYTHKNVKAGQTYTYTV
;
A
#
# COMPACT_ATOMS: atom_id res chain seq x y z
N CYS A 1 9.59 -8.34 -31.72
CA CYS A 1 8.75 -7.20 -31.38
C CYS A 1 9.15 -5.95 -32.16
N LYS A 2 8.27 -4.97 -32.22
CA LYS A 2 8.58 -3.62 -32.71
C LYS A 2 7.98 -2.56 -31.76
N THR A 3 8.55 -1.36 -31.79
CA THR A 3 7.98 -0.15 -31.21
C THR A 3 7.66 0.83 -32.32
N GLU A 4 6.87 1.86 -32.03
CA GLU A 4 6.52 2.89 -33.00
C GLU A 4 7.74 3.44 -33.74
N GLY A 5 7.65 3.53 -35.08
CA GLY A 5 8.74 4.00 -35.94
C GLY A 5 9.93 3.05 -36.11
N LYS A 6 9.89 1.84 -35.53
CA LYS A 6 11.00 0.85 -35.63
C LYS A 6 10.54 -0.44 -36.30
N GLY A 7 11.51 -1.11 -36.93
CA GLY A 7 11.31 -2.43 -37.55
C GLY A 7 11.19 -3.55 -36.50
N TRP A 8 10.92 -4.75 -37.01
CA TRP A 8 10.84 -5.95 -36.18
C TRP A 8 12.21 -6.36 -35.65
N THR A 9 12.28 -6.63 -34.34
CA THR A 9 13.47 -7.12 -33.63
C THR A 9 13.17 -8.45 -32.96
N LYS A 10 14.06 -9.40 -33.04
CA LYS A 10 13.92 -10.70 -32.37
C LYS A 10 13.99 -10.52 -30.87
N VAL A 11 13.03 -11.10 -30.15
CA VAL A 11 13.00 -11.13 -28.67
C VAL A 11 13.71 -12.40 -28.19
N CYS A 12 13.26 -13.57 -28.63
CA CYS A 12 13.85 -14.85 -28.27
C CYS A 12 13.34 -15.97 -29.22
N ASP A 13 13.96 -17.13 -29.14
CA ASP A 13 13.38 -18.39 -29.60
C ASP A 13 12.85 -19.16 -28.39
N THR A 14 11.74 -19.86 -28.55
CA THR A 14 11.11 -20.63 -27.47
C THR A 14 10.47 -21.90 -28.01
N LYS A 15 10.42 -22.93 -27.18
CA LYS A 15 9.65 -24.17 -27.42
C LYS A 15 8.29 -24.14 -26.72
N THR A 16 8.03 -23.11 -25.94
CA THR A 16 6.78 -22.94 -25.19
C THR A 16 5.87 -21.90 -25.82
N GLY A 17 4.57 -21.97 -25.56
CA GLY A 17 3.59 -20.98 -26.02
C GLY A 17 3.63 -19.66 -25.26
N VAL A 18 4.55 -19.45 -24.32
CA VAL A 18 4.64 -18.27 -23.46
C VAL A 18 6.05 -17.71 -23.44
N VAL A 19 6.16 -16.38 -23.58
CA VAL A 19 7.43 -15.64 -23.52
C VAL A 19 7.25 -14.42 -22.63
N THR A 20 8.21 -14.16 -21.75
CA THR A 20 8.27 -12.91 -20.98
C THR A 20 9.35 -12.00 -21.55
N HIS A 21 8.94 -10.86 -22.12
CA HIS A 21 9.87 -9.81 -22.57
C HIS A 21 10.26 -8.92 -21.41
N LYS A 22 11.54 -8.91 -21.05
CA LYS A 22 12.11 -8.16 -19.92
C LYS A 22 12.74 -6.85 -20.38
N ASN A 23 13.09 -5.98 -19.42
CA ASN A 23 13.80 -4.71 -19.62
C ASN A 23 13.07 -3.73 -20.56
N LEU A 24 11.76 -3.75 -20.54
CA LEU A 24 10.93 -2.82 -21.27
C LEU A 24 10.96 -1.43 -20.66
N GLN A 25 10.88 -0.42 -21.52
CA GLN A 25 10.76 0.98 -21.06
C GLN A 25 9.30 1.29 -20.70
N PRO A 26 9.05 1.88 -19.52
CA PRO A 26 7.69 2.25 -19.11
C PRO A 26 7.04 3.21 -20.09
N ASN A 27 5.71 3.14 -20.17
CA ASN A 27 4.85 3.98 -20.98
C ASN A 27 5.03 3.83 -22.51
N LYS A 28 5.75 2.82 -22.96
CA LYS A 28 5.89 2.50 -24.39
C LYS A 28 4.97 1.37 -24.81
N THR A 29 4.48 1.46 -26.04
CA THR A 29 3.71 0.40 -26.69
C THR A 29 4.66 -0.50 -27.49
N TYR A 30 4.52 -1.79 -27.28
CA TYR A 30 5.25 -2.84 -27.95
C TYR A 30 4.29 -3.70 -28.74
N THR A 31 4.60 -3.94 -30.00
CA THR A 31 3.81 -4.83 -30.88
C THR A 31 4.59 -6.12 -31.06
N TYR A 32 3.91 -7.25 -30.91
CA TYR A 32 4.50 -8.57 -30.96
C TYR A 32 3.91 -9.40 -32.11
N THR A 33 4.75 -10.24 -32.67
CA THR A 33 4.36 -11.28 -33.61
C THR A 33 5.23 -12.53 -33.37
N VAL A 34 4.78 -13.67 -33.84
CA VAL A 34 5.48 -14.97 -33.71
C VAL A 34 5.52 -15.66 -35.08
N ARG A 35 6.54 -16.46 -35.29
CA ARG A 35 6.62 -17.40 -36.42
C ARG A 35 7.23 -18.72 -35.97
N ALA A 36 6.89 -19.77 -36.65
CA ALA A 36 7.55 -21.06 -36.48
C ALA A 36 8.92 -21.09 -37.18
N ILE A 37 9.88 -21.74 -36.56
CA ILE A 37 11.25 -21.94 -37.06
C ILE A 37 11.64 -23.41 -36.97
N SER A 38 12.63 -23.84 -37.76
CA SER A 38 13.21 -25.17 -37.65
C SER A 38 13.91 -25.37 -36.29
N SER A 39 14.10 -26.62 -35.88
CA SER A 39 14.74 -26.97 -34.62
C SER A 39 16.15 -26.41 -34.46
N ASP A 40 16.87 -26.25 -35.57
CA ASP A 40 18.20 -25.65 -35.64
C ASP A 40 18.18 -24.12 -35.83
N ALA A 41 16.99 -23.52 -35.82
CA ALA A 41 16.72 -22.09 -36.01
C ALA A 41 17.22 -21.48 -37.33
N LYS A 42 17.56 -22.30 -38.32
CA LYS A 42 18.10 -21.84 -39.61
C LYS A 42 17.03 -21.52 -40.65
N LYS A 43 15.82 -22.06 -40.50
CA LYS A 43 14.76 -21.91 -41.49
C LYS A 43 13.47 -21.39 -40.81
N TYR A 44 12.76 -20.51 -41.53
CA TYR A 44 11.37 -20.12 -41.16
C TYR A 44 10.43 -21.18 -41.73
N LEU A 45 9.58 -21.73 -40.86
CA LEU A 45 8.59 -22.74 -41.24
C LEU A 45 7.20 -22.15 -41.46
N SER A 46 6.98 -20.89 -41.00
CA SER A 46 5.73 -20.16 -41.23
C SER A 46 5.99 -18.70 -41.61
N GLY A 47 4.96 -18.05 -42.14
CA GLY A 47 4.87 -16.61 -42.16
C GLY A 47 4.70 -16.05 -40.72
N TYR A 48 4.50 -14.76 -40.65
CA TYR A 48 4.14 -14.07 -39.37
C TYR A 48 3.04 -13.06 -39.65
N ASP A 49 2.28 -12.72 -38.62
CA ASP A 49 1.31 -11.65 -38.70
C ASP A 49 2.02 -10.28 -38.76
N PRO A 50 1.94 -9.54 -39.88
CA PRO A 50 2.60 -8.24 -40.01
C PRO A 50 1.95 -7.13 -39.19
N VAL A 51 0.69 -7.30 -38.77
CA VAL A 51 -0.03 -6.38 -37.88
C VAL A 51 0.45 -6.61 -36.45
N GLY A 52 0.42 -7.85 -35.98
CA GLY A 52 0.78 -8.24 -34.65
C GLY A 52 -0.22 -7.78 -33.58
N MET A 53 0.09 -8.10 -32.32
CA MET A 53 -0.66 -7.64 -31.16
C MET A 53 0.15 -6.65 -30.34
N SER A 54 -0.49 -5.55 -29.95
CA SER A 54 0.16 -4.47 -29.20
C SER A 54 -0.22 -4.46 -27.72
N ALA A 55 0.76 -4.18 -26.88
CA ALA A 55 0.56 -3.95 -25.45
C ALA A 55 1.39 -2.74 -24.99
N LYS A 56 0.78 -1.88 -24.20
CA LYS A 56 1.50 -0.79 -23.52
C LYS A 56 2.13 -1.32 -22.25
N TYR A 57 3.44 -1.14 -22.10
CA TYR A 57 4.11 -1.53 -20.87
C TYR A 57 3.92 -0.45 -19.79
N VAL A 58 3.33 -0.83 -18.69
CA VAL A 58 3.17 0.00 -17.50
C VAL A 58 3.98 -0.65 -16.38
N ALA A 59 4.91 0.09 -15.79
CA ALA A 59 5.76 -0.42 -14.73
C ALA A 59 4.94 -0.80 -13.48
N THR A 60 5.43 -1.75 -12.71
CA THR A 60 4.82 -2.10 -11.43
C THR A 60 5.03 -0.97 -10.43
N PRO A 61 3.95 -0.43 -9.81
CA PRO A 61 4.09 0.53 -8.73
C PRO A 61 4.77 -0.13 -7.54
N LYS A 62 5.54 0.67 -6.79
CA LYS A 62 6.16 0.24 -5.54
C LYS A 62 5.72 1.15 -4.42
N ILE A 63 5.23 0.58 -3.33
CA ILE A 63 4.97 1.33 -2.10
C ILE A 63 6.33 1.79 -1.58
N SER A 64 6.50 3.10 -1.50
CA SER A 64 7.73 3.77 -1.05
C SER A 64 7.67 4.11 0.44
N LYS A 65 6.46 4.20 1.01
CA LYS A 65 6.26 4.53 2.42
C LYS A 65 4.97 3.90 2.94
N THR A 66 5.07 3.34 4.14
CA THR A 66 3.94 2.95 4.98
C THR A 66 4.05 3.71 6.30
N GLU A 67 3.00 4.41 6.69
CA GLU A 67 2.94 5.20 7.92
C GLU A 67 1.74 4.76 8.73
N VAL A 68 1.95 4.33 9.94
CA VAL A 68 0.88 4.15 10.92
C VAL A 68 0.47 5.52 11.43
N THR A 69 -0.81 5.83 11.32
CA THR A 69 -1.41 7.08 11.78
C THR A 69 -2.54 6.77 12.76
N TYR A 70 -3.05 7.78 13.44
CA TYR A 70 -4.22 7.62 14.31
C TYR A 70 -5.43 7.02 13.58
N ASP A 71 -5.63 7.40 12.32
CA ASP A 71 -6.80 6.97 11.53
C ASP A 71 -6.56 5.63 10.78
N GLY A 72 -5.36 5.05 10.85
CA GLY A 72 -5.05 3.81 10.15
C GLY A 72 -3.65 3.78 9.53
N VAL A 73 -3.49 3.02 8.45
CA VAL A 73 -2.22 2.93 7.71
C VAL A 73 -2.28 3.75 6.44
N LYS A 74 -1.43 4.76 6.34
CA LYS A 74 -1.23 5.55 5.13
C LYS A 74 -0.16 4.92 4.25
N LEU A 75 -0.54 4.60 3.03
CA LEU A 75 0.32 4.07 1.99
C LEU A 75 0.66 5.16 0.99
N THR A 76 1.92 5.24 0.57
CA THR A 76 2.38 6.11 -0.50
C THR A 76 3.23 5.31 -1.47
N TRP A 77 3.04 5.49 -2.77
CA TRP A 77 3.80 4.81 -3.81
C TRP A 77 4.28 5.77 -4.89
N ASN A 78 5.23 5.32 -5.72
CA ASN A 78 5.72 6.10 -6.84
C ASN A 78 4.64 6.23 -7.92
N LYS A 79 4.48 7.42 -8.49
CA LYS A 79 3.68 7.60 -9.71
C LYS A 79 4.30 6.80 -10.86
N VAL A 80 3.46 6.08 -11.58
CA VAL A 80 3.87 5.25 -12.70
C VAL A 80 3.42 5.90 -14.02
N ALA A 81 4.38 6.13 -14.90
CA ALA A 81 4.10 6.71 -16.22
C ALA A 81 3.14 5.82 -17.02
N GLY A 82 2.06 6.42 -17.51
CA GLY A 82 1.02 5.70 -18.27
C GLY A 82 0.00 4.94 -17.42
N ALA A 83 0.10 4.96 -16.09
CA ALA A 83 -0.95 4.44 -15.22
C ALA A 83 -2.18 5.35 -15.25
N GLU A 84 -3.35 4.75 -15.41
CA GLU A 84 -4.63 5.47 -15.40
C GLU A 84 -5.23 5.52 -13.99
N LYS A 85 -5.19 4.39 -13.29
CA LYS A 85 -5.60 4.22 -11.89
C LYS A 85 -4.73 3.20 -11.20
N TYR A 86 -4.84 3.17 -9.89
CA TYR A 86 -4.20 2.19 -9.02
C TYR A 86 -5.26 1.43 -8.24
N ARG A 87 -5.02 0.13 -8.03
CA ARG A 87 -5.78 -0.71 -7.12
C ARG A 87 -4.90 -1.12 -5.97
N VAL A 88 -5.37 -0.81 -4.77
CA VAL A 88 -4.70 -1.12 -3.50
C VAL A 88 -5.27 -2.42 -2.94
N TYR A 89 -4.38 -3.24 -2.41
CA TYR A 89 -4.73 -4.51 -1.77
C TYR A 89 -4.06 -4.63 -0.41
N TYR A 90 -4.70 -5.37 0.47
CA TYR A 90 -4.07 -5.92 1.67
C TYR A 90 -4.02 -7.44 1.56
N LYS A 91 -3.08 -8.05 2.29
CA LYS A 91 -2.97 -9.51 2.39
C LYS A 91 -3.71 -9.99 3.62
N ASP A 92 -4.59 -10.97 3.43
CA ASP A 92 -5.33 -11.65 4.47
C ASP A 92 -5.07 -13.15 4.32
N GLY A 93 -4.39 -13.74 5.33
CA GLY A 93 -3.99 -15.13 5.27
C GLY A 93 -3.23 -15.45 3.97
N GLU A 94 -3.85 -16.19 3.08
CA GLU A 94 -3.23 -16.66 1.83
C GLU A 94 -3.47 -15.74 0.63
N GLY A 95 -4.40 -14.78 0.71
CA GLY A 95 -4.90 -14.02 -0.42
C GLY A 95 -4.65 -12.51 -0.39
N TRP A 96 -4.80 -11.88 -1.57
CA TRP A 96 -4.82 -10.44 -1.73
C TRP A 96 -6.26 -9.95 -1.88
N ASN A 97 -6.71 -9.12 -0.94
CA ASN A 97 -8.05 -8.53 -0.92
C ASN A 97 -8.01 -7.08 -1.37
N LYS A 98 -8.93 -6.72 -2.25
CA LYS A 98 -9.04 -5.34 -2.74
C LYS A 98 -9.50 -4.42 -1.61
N LEU A 99 -8.80 -3.28 -1.46
CA LEU A 99 -9.22 -2.17 -0.62
C LEU A 99 -9.93 -1.08 -1.42
N ALA A 100 -9.23 -0.52 -2.40
CA ALA A 100 -9.74 0.61 -3.15
C ALA A 100 -9.14 0.72 -4.55
N ASP A 101 -9.81 1.51 -5.39
CA ASP A 101 -9.30 2.03 -6.66
C ASP A 101 -9.12 3.55 -6.52
N THR A 102 -7.95 4.09 -6.90
CA THR A 102 -7.64 5.52 -6.79
C THR A 102 -6.83 6.02 -7.99
N THR A 103 -6.95 7.29 -8.31
CA THR A 103 -6.09 7.98 -9.28
C THR A 103 -4.87 8.63 -8.63
N GLY A 104 -4.89 8.78 -7.29
CA GLY A 104 -3.78 9.29 -6.49
C GLY A 104 -2.67 8.25 -6.33
N ASN A 105 -1.57 8.69 -5.76
CA ASN A 105 -0.44 7.83 -5.41
C ASN A 105 -0.30 7.62 -3.90
N SER A 106 -1.40 7.75 -3.18
CA SER A 106 -1.52 7.45 -1.76
C SER A 106 -2.91 6.93 -1.43
N TYR A 107 -3.03 6.19 -0.33
CA TYR A 107 -4.27 5.67 0.21
C TYR A 107 -4.16 5.56 1.73
N LEU A 108 -5.23 5.92 2.45
CA LEU A 108 -5.35 5.72 3.89
C LEU A 108 -6.30 4.56 4.15
N ASP A 109 -5.78 3.50 4.73
CA ASP A 109 -6.55 2.33 5.14
C ASP A 109 -7.07 2.52 6.58
N MET A 110 -8.33 2.93 6.70
CA MET A 110 -9.03 3.15 7.98
C MET A 110 -9.78 1.91 8.49
N GLY A 111 -9.82 0.84 7.71
CA GLY A 111 -10.63 -0.35 8.01
C GLY A 111 -9.95 -1.40 8.90
N LEU A 112 -8.88 -1.06 9.60
CA LEU A 112 -8.06 -2.01 10.35
C LEU A 112 -8.83 -2.68 11.49
N VAL A 113 -9.47 -1.89 12.34
CA VAL A 113 -10.23 -2.38 13.52
C VAL A 113 -11.35 -3.34 13.11
N SER A 114 -12.07 -3.02 12.04
CA SER A 114 -13.16 -3.89 11.55
C SER A 114 -12.62 -5.23 11.02
N ARG A 115 -11.41 -5.24 10.50
CA ARG A 115 -10.76 -6.47 10.01
C ARG A 115 -10.20 -7.32 11.13
N GLU A 116 -9.61 -6.72 12.17
CA GLU A 116 -9.14 -7.46 13.35
C GLU A 116 -10.27 -8.22 14.04
N LEU A 117 -11.46 -7.60 14.13
CA LEU A 117 -12.65 -8.27 14.69
C LEU A 117 -13.19 -9.44 13.83
N SER A 118 -12.88 -9.44 12.53
CA SER A 118 -13.34 -10.48 11.59
C SER A 118 -12.29 -11.59 11.36
N ILE A 119 -11.03 -11.32 11.63
CA ILE A 119 -9.96 -12.32 11.51
C ILE A 119 -9.82 -13.04 12.84
N LYS A 120 -10.67 -14.07 13.02
CA LYS A 120 -10.38 -15.12 13.99
C LYS A 120 -9.17 -15.88 13.48
N ASP A 121 -8.04 -15.60 14.09
CA ASP A 121 -6.80 -16.34 13.96
C ASP A 121 -5.73 -15.72 13.06
N ASN A 122 -4.55 -15.58 13.65
CA ASN A 122 -3.24 -15.33 13.07
C ASN A 122 -2.96 -13.98 12.38
N SER A 123 -3.34 -12.86 12.98
CA SER A 123 -2.52 -11.67 12.83
C SER A 123 -1.16 -11.96 13.51
N VAL A 124 -0.22 -12.44 12.71
CA VAL A 124 1.14 -12.61 13.16
C VAL A 124 1.65 -11.23 13.57
N ASN A 125 1.54 -10.89 14.84
CA ASN A 125 2.10 -9.70 15.47
C ASN A 125 1.65 -8.34 14.89
N GLY A 126 0.35 -8.10 14.66
CA GLY A 126 -0.12 -6.77 14.20
C GLY A 126 0.49 -6.30 12.88
N GLN A 127 0.93 -7.22 12.02
CA GLN A 127 1.61 -6.91 10.78
C GLN A 127 0.66 -6.96 9.59
N TYR A 128 0.44 -5.82 8.95
CA TYR A 128 -0.34 -5.70 7.72
C TYR A 128 0.57 -5.62 6.51
N ILE A 129 0.20 -6.31 5.43
CA ILE A 129 0.97 -6.35 4.19
C ILE A 129 0.12 -5.79 3.07
N TYR A 130 0.68 -4.85 2.31
CA TYR A 130 -0.01 -4.13 1.26
C TYR A 130 0.71 -4.24 -0.08
N THR A 131 -0.05 -4.21 -1.15
CA THR A 131 0.48 -4.06 -2.50
C THR A 131 -0.41 -3.16 -3.35
N VAL A 132 0.16 -2.65 -4.43
CA VAL A 132 -0.54 -1.76 -5.36
C VAL A 132 -0.28 -2.23 -6.79
N ARG A 133 -1.25 -2.04 -7.67
CA ARG A 133 -1.21 -2.43 -9.06
C ARG A 133 -1.85 -1.35 -9.94
N CYS A 134 -1.30 -1.09 -11.12
CA CYS A 134 -1.95 -0.23 -12.12
C CYS A 134 -3.10 -0.96 -12.79
N ILE A 135 -4.21 -0.24 -12.97
CA ILE A 135 -5.42 -0.72 -13.65
C ILE A 135 -5.91 0.31 -14.67
N SER A 136 -6.72 -0.13 -15.61
CA SER A 136 -7.42 0.74 -16.56
C SER A 136 -8.39 1.70 -15.85
N SER A 137 -8.78 2.78 -16.52
CA SER A 137 -9.70 3.81 -16.01
C SER A 137 -11.03 3.23 -15.53
N ASN A 138 -11.55 2.22 -16.22
CA ASN A 138 -12.77 1.51 -15.83
C ASN A 138 -12.55 0.40 -14.77
N GLY A 139 -11.30 0.16 -14.34
CA GLY A 139 -10.94 -0.84 -13.34
C GLY A 139 -11.03 -2.30 -13.78
N LYS A 140 -11.32 -2.57 -15.05
CA LYS A 140 -11.55 -3.95 -15.56
C LYS A 140 -10.28 -4.65 -16.01
N VAL A 141 -9.23 -3.91 -16.38
CA VAL A 141 -8.00 -4.47 -16.93
C VAL A 141 -6.82 -4.15 -16.01
N PHE A 142 -6.01 -5.14 -15.73
CA PHE A 142 -4.73 -4.98 -15.05
C PHE A 142 -3.67 -4.52 -16.05
N GLN A 143 -3.11 -3.32 -15.82
CA GLN A 143 -2.10 -2.72 -16.71
C GLN A 143 -0.66 -3.05 -16.28
N SER A 144 -0.44 -3.42 -15.02
CA SER A 144 0.87 -3.79 -14.50
C SER A 144 0.86 -5.09 -13.69
N GLY A 145 2.05 -5.59 -13.36
CA GLY A 145 2.24 -6.51 -12.24
C GLY A 145 1.97 -5.83 -10.89
N TYR A 146 2.30 -6.54 -9.82
CA TYR A 146 2.28 -6.03 -8.44
C TYR A 146 3.45 -6.66 -7.67
N ASP A 147 3.84 -6.05 -6.56
CA ASP A 147 4.84 -6.63 -5.65
C ASP A 147 4.19 -7.78 -4.87
N THR A 148 4.61 -9.01 -5.17
CA THR A 148 4.07 -10.23 -4.55
C THR A 148 4.50 -10.40 -3.09
N LYS A 149 5.59 -9.74 -2.67
CA LYS A 149 6.02 -9.71 -1.27
C LYS A 149 5.23 -8.68 -0.49
N GLY A 150 4.84 -7.59 -1.15
CA GLY A 150 4.16 -6.44 -0.55
C GLY A 150 5.05 -5.62 0.38
N SER A 151 4.48 -4.53 0.87
CA SER A 151 5.10 -3.67 1.88
C SER A 151 4.40 -3.85 3.21
N LYS A 152 5.18 -4.02 4.26
CA LYS A 152 4.68 -4.28 5.62
C LYS A 152 4.42 -2.96 6.35
N ALA A 153 3.33 -2.92 7.09
CA ALA A 153 3.08 -1.94 8.13
C ALA A 153 2.95 -2.69 9.46
N ASN A 154 3.77 -2.32 10.41
CA ASN A 154 3.67 -2.87 11.77
C ASN A 154 2.85 -1.88 12.57
N LEU A 155 1.68 -2.29 13.03
CA LEU A 155 0.84 -1.45 13.89
C LEU A 155 1.39 -1.30 15.30
N GLY A 156 2.50 -1.90 15.64
CA GLY A 156 2.92 -1.99 17.04
C GLY A 156 1.92 -2.83 17.86
N ASN A 157 2.14 -2.87 19.15
CA ASN A 157 1.21 -3.45 20.10
C ASN A 157 -0.16 -2.72 20.06
N GLU A 158 -1.17 -3.30 20.66
CA GLU A 158 -2.53 -2.73 20.75
C GLU A 158 -2.52 -1.21 20.94
N CYS A 159 -3.44 -0.51 20.29
CA CYS A 159 -3.58 0.92 20.51
C CYS A 159 -3.98 1.17 21.97
N PRO A 160 -3.29 2.06 22.69
CA PRO A 160 -3.73 2.40 24.03
C PRO A 160 -5.13 3.02 24.01
N GLU A 161 -6.03 2.48 24.80
CA GLU A 161 -7.39 2.99 24.97
C GLU A 161 -7.44 3.92 26.17
N ILE A 162 -7.98 5.13 26.01
CA ILE A 162 -8.21 6.03 27.13
C ILE A 162 -9.36 5.45 27.96
N VAL A 163 -9.04 5.01 29.18
CA VAL A 163 -10.00 4.39 30.10
C VAL A 163 -10.56 5.38 31.11
N ARG A 164 -9.87 6.50 31.32
CA ARG A 164 -10.31 7.49 32.32
C ARG A 164 -9.79 8.90 32.03
N VAL A 165 -10.64 9.88 32.25
CA VAL A 165 -10.30 11.30 32.21
C VAL A 165 -10.87 11.97 33.45
N ASP A 166 -10.01 12.46 34.35
CA ASP A 166 -10.39 13.07 35.62
C ASP A 166 -10.00 14.55 35.66
N SER A 167 -10.93 15.39 36.04
CA SER A 167 -10.62 16.76 36.39
C SER A 167 -10.18 16.81 37.86
N MET A 168 -8.93 17.19 38.10
CA MET A 168 -8.34 17.22 39.43
C MET A 168 -7.78 18.62 39.75
N HIS A 169 -7.50 18.86 41.04
CA HIS A 169 -6.77 20.06 41.41
C HIS A 169 -5.40 20.07 40.70
N GLY A 170 -5.18 21.08 39.87
CA GLY A 170 -3.93 21.25 39.10
C GLY A 170 -3.99 20.78 37.65
N GLY A 171 -5.11 20.22 37.14
CA GLY A 171 -5.21 19.84 35.73
C GLY A 171 -6.25 18.76 35.43
N ILE A 172 -6.10 18.18 34.25
CA ILE A 172 -6.88 17.03 33.79
C ILE A 172 -5.92 15.85 33.67
N THR A 173 -6.22 14.77 34.40
CA THR A 173 -5.45 13.51 34.30
C THR A 173 -6.15 12.59 33.32
N VAL A 174 -5.40 12.12 32.33
CA VAL A 174 -5.81 11.14 31.32
C VAL A 174 -5.06 9.84 31.61
N SER A 175 -5.77 8.73 31.71
CA SER A 175 -5.21 7.40 31.92
C SER A 175 -5.67 6.46 30.81
N TRP A 176 -4.81 5.53 30.41
CA TRP A 176 -5.05 4.59 29.31
C TRP A 176 -4.54 3.18 29.64
N THR A 177 -4.93 2.21 28.81
CA THR A 177 -4.47 0.83 28.93
C THR A 177 -2.97 0.76 28.71
N ASP A 178 -2.27 -0.03 29.53
CA ASP A 178 -0.85 -0.29 29.31
C ASP A 178 -0.70 -1.38 28.24
N VAL A 179 -0.24 -0.97 27.08
CA VAL A 179 -0.09 -1.84 25.88
C VAL A 179 1.37 -1.90 25.40
N CYS A 180 2.28 -1.26 26.12
CA CYS A 180 3.69 -1.21 25.74
C CYS A 180 4.50 -2.26 26.48
N GLU A 181 5.11 -3.17 25.72
CA GLU A 181 6.19 -4.01 26.22
C GLU A 181 7.51 -3.26 26.08
N ASP A 182 8.39 -3.35 27.09
CA ASP A 182 9.79 -2.90 27.12
C ASP A 182 10.11 -1.48 26.60
N ASN A 183 10.32 -0.53 27.51
CA ASN A 183 10.90 0.80 27.27
C ASN A 183 10.23 1.68 26.19
N SER A 184 9.07 1.30 25.68
CA SER A 184 8.28 2.11 24.76
C SER A 184 7.73 3.33 25.50
N LYS A 185 7.35 4.36 24.73
CA LYS A 185 6.78 5.60 25.26
C LYS A 185 5.44 5.86 24.62
N TYR A 186 4.53 6.38 25.43
CA TYR A 186 3.28 6.94 24.98
C TYR A 186 3.47 8.40 24.61
N ARG A 187 2.75 8.84 23.58
CA ARG A 187 2.65 10.23 23.19
C ARG A 187 1.23 10.71 23.30
N ILE A 188 1.01 11.74 24.12
CA ILE A 188 -0.31 12.28 24.42
C ILE A 188 -0.53 13.55 23.60
N TYR A 189 -1.73 13.68 23.04
CA TYR A 189 -2.17 14.84 22.30
C TYR A 189 -3.46 15.41 22.90
N VAL A 190 -3.64 16.73 22.70
CA VAL A 190 -4.90 17.43 22.92
C VAL A 190 -5.39 18.03 21.61
N LYS A 191 -6.70 18.06 21.39
CA LYS A 191 -7.29 18.69 20.21
C LYS A 191 -7.48 20.18 20.46
N GLU A 192 -6.76 21.01 19.68
CA GLU A 192 -6.88 22.47 19.70
C GLU A 192 -7.25 22.97 18.30
N LYS A 193 -8.32 23.77 18.18
CA LYS A 193 -8.77 24.36 16.91
C LYS A 193 -8.89 23.36 15.76
N GLY A 194 -9.36 22.13 16.07
CA GLY A 194 -9.55 21.08 15.07
C GLY A 194 -8.30 20.24 14.76
N SER A 195 -7.12 20.57 15.28
CA SER A 195 -5.86 19.86 15.06
C SER A 195 -5.33 19.24 16.34
N TRP A 196 -4.63 18.10 16.23
CA TRP A 196 -3.97 17.46 17.35
C TRP A 196 -2.63 18.11 17.65
N LYS A 197 -2.45 18.55 18.90
CA LYS A 197 -1.22 19.13 19.42
C LYS A 197 -0.60 18.20 20.46
N LYS A 198 0.67 17.87 20.28
CA LYS A 198 1.44 17.06 21.23
C LYS A 198 1.52 17.79 22.59
N LEU A 199 1.21 17.05 23.66
CA LEU A 199 1.42 17.49 25.04
C LEU A 199 2.74 16.96 25.61
N ALA A 200 2.96 15.64 25.53
CA ALA A 200 4.13 15.01 26.13
C ALA A 200 4.42 13.66 25.51
N ASP A 201 5.63 13.14 25.79
CA ASP A 201 6.00 11.71 25.73
C ASP A 201 6.23 11.22 27.17
N THR A 202 5.70 10.03 27.52
CA THR A 202 5.81 9.44 28.86
C THR A 202 5.94 7.92 28.77
N THR A 203 6.56 7.31 29.76
CA THR A 203 6.58 5.85 29.95
C THR A 203 5.44 5.37 30.83
N ASN A 204 4.73 6.29 31.53
CA ASN A 204 3.58 5.95 32.35
C ASN A 204 2.33 5.82 31.50
N ASN A 205 1.37 5.04 31.95
CA ASN A 205 0.06 4.89 31.33
C ASN A 205 -0.94 5.98 31.79
N TYR A 206 -0.43 7.12 32.25
CA TYR A 206 -1.21 8.32 32.55
C TYR A 206 -0.38 9.59 32.31
N TYR A 207 -1.12 10.71 32.16
CA TYR A 207 -0.52 12.04 32.04
C TYR A 207 -1.48 13.10 32.61
N THR A 208 -0.93 14.09 33.32
CA THR A 208 -1.71 15.24 33.82
C THR A 208 -1.44 16.48 32.97
N HIS A 209 -2.44 16.91 32.20
CA HIS A 209 -2.43 18.15 31.46
C HIS A 209 -2.66 19.32 32.43
N LYS A 210 -1.57 20.04 32.73
CA LYS A 210 -1.58 21.21 33.62
C LYS A 210 -2.00 22.47 32.85
N ASN A 211 -2.29 23.53 33.56
CA ASN A 211 -2.67 24.86 33.02
C ASN A 211 -3.90 24.82 32.11
N VAL A 212 -4.85 23.94 32.37
CA VAL A 212 -6.16 23.92 31.73
C VAL A 212 -7.03 25.06 32.23
N LYS A 213 -7.87 25.61 31.36
CA LYS A 213 -8.80 26.71 31.72
C LYS A 213 -10.11 26.11 32.22
N ALA A 214 -10.58 26.64 33.36
CA ALA A 214 -11.89 26.24 33.89
C ALA A 214 -13.03 26.52 32.89
N GLY A 215 -14.01 25.61 32.82
CA GLY A 215 -15.15 25.72 31.91
C GLY A 215 -14.87 25.36 30.44
N GLN A 216 -13.64 24.96 30.10
CA GLN A 216 -13.32 24.51 28.74
C GLN A 216 -13.32 22.97 28.63
N THR A 217 -13.81 22.47 27.50
CA THR A 217 -13.76 21.05 27.14
C THR A 217 -12.48 20.75 26.37
N TYR A 218 -11.80 19.68 26.76
CA TYR A 218 -10.61 19.19 26.14
C TYR A 218 -10.82 17.76 25.63
N THR A 219 -10.34 17.48 24.43
CA THR A 219 -10.36 16.12 23.84
C THR A 219 -8.94 15.61 23.72
N TYR A 220 -8.70 14.38 24.16
CA TYR A 220 -7.38 13.76 24.20
C TYR A 220 -7.32 12.52 23.33
N THR A 221 -6.08 12.19 22.89
CA THR A 221 -5.70 10.90 22.31
C THR A 221 -4.28 10.53 22.70
N VAL A 222 -3.99 9.25 22.66
CA VAL A 222 -2.70 8.68 22.98
C VAL A 222 -2.22 7.83 21.83
#